data_5522ef459434200159f786606a713551
#
_entry.id   5522ef459434200159f786606a713551
#
_cell.length_a   1.000
_cell.length_b   1.000
_cell.length_c   1.000
_cell.angle_alpha   90.00
_cell.angle_beta   90.00
_cell.angle_gamma   90.00
#
_symmetry.space_group_name_H-M   'P 1'
#
loop_
_entity.id
_entity.type
_entity.pdbx_description
1 polymer ?
#
loop_
_entity_poly.entity_id
_entity_poly.type
_entity_poly.pdbx_seq_one_letter_code
_entity_poly.pdbx_strand_id
1 'polypeptide(L)'
;MKLSLFKISILLIIIGASGTIIVFSESEKLEQFMTVTQTESDEISLYFEAGDIGYHKVTILEFDGQGFFYRIDDGNYDTISKGLIQTKMSIRYFDVKESGIHTIILTSLSQEKMDYEIEIGSTDSNKIMIPAGIMFVGGLLLLFTSFMKLKNYRIEQPDENIK
;
A
#
# COMPACT_ATOMS: atom_id res chain seq x y z
N MET A 1 32.09 22.25 -3.33
CA MET A 1 31.06 21.85 -4.31
C MET A 1 29.73 22.42 -3.85
N LYS A 2 29.14 23.41 -4.54
CA LYS A 2 27.81 23.94 -4.16
C LYS A 2 26.75 22.94 -4.64
N LEU A 3 26.08 22.24 -3.72
CA LEU A 3 24.92 21.44 -4.07
C LEU A 3 23.80 22.39 -4.54
N SER A 4 23.32 22.20 -5.77
CA SER A 4 22.15 22.95 -6.23
C SER A 4 20.89 22.42 -5.54
N LEU A 5 19.92 23.28 -5.23
CA LEU A 5 18.64 22.90 -4.63
C LEU A 5 17.94 21.78 -5.40
N PHE A 6 18.10 21.75 -6.71
CA PHE A 6 17.58 20.68 -7.57
C PHE A 6 18.18 19.29 -7.23
N LYS A 7 19.50 19.22 -6.96
CA LYS A 7 20.15 17.96 -6.56
C LYS A 7 19.72 17.52 -5.16
N ILE A 8 19.52 18.51 -4.26
CA ILE A 8 19.02 18.23 -2.90
C ILE A 8 17.61 17.67 -2.96
N SER A 9 16.71 18.20 -3.79
CA SER A 9 15.35 17.71 -3.92
C SER A 9 15.29 16.27 -4.44
N ILE A 10 16.10 15.93 -5.43
CA ILE A 10 16.20 14.54 -5.94
C ILE A 10 16.73 13.61 -4.84
N LEU A 11 17.76 14.03 -4.10
CA LEU A 11 18.32 13.22 -3.00
C LEU A 11 17.28 12.93 -1.93
N LEU A 12 16.48 13.93 -1.53
CA LEU A 12 15.40 13.75 -0.55
C LEU A 12 14.34 12.78 -1.05
N ILE A 13 13.94 12.86 -2.32
CA ILE A 13 12.98 11.91 -2.91
C ILE A 13 13.54 10.49 -2.86
N ILE A 14 14.80 10.28 -3.23
CA ILE A 14 15.44 8.97 -3.20
C ILE A 14 15.51 8.43 -1.77
N ILE A 15 15.91 9.24 -0.79
CA ILE A 15 15.98 8.85 0.63
C ILE A 15 14.59 8.49 1.14
N GLY A 16 13.58 9.32 0.87
CA GLY A 16 12.21 9.06 1.28
C GLY A 16 11.63 7.79 0.65
N ALA A 17 11.84 7.58 -0.65
CA ALA A 17 11.41 6.37 -1.35
C ALA A 17 12.10 5.11 -0.80
N SER A 18 13.43 5.16 -0.59
CA SER A 18 14.18 4.05 0.00
C SER A 18 13.71 3.73 1.42
N GLY A 19 13.47 4.76 2.24
CA GLY A 19 12.93 4.59 3.59
C GLY A 19 11.54 3.95 3.59
N THR A 20 10.68 4.35 2.67
CA THR A 20 9.35 3.73 2.51
C THR A 20 9.47 2.25 2.15
N ILE A 21 10.35 1.90 1.21
CA ILE A 21 10.58 0.49 0.82
C ILE A 21 11.08 -0.33 2.03
N ILE A 22 11.99 0.20 2.86
CA ILE A 22 12.49 -0.48 4.05
C ILE A 22 11.35 -0.74 5.03
N VAL A 23 10.51 0.26 5.33
CA VAL A 23 9.37 0.11 6.25
C VAL A 23 8.42 -0.99 5.77
N PHE A 24 8.11 -1.05 4.47
CA PHE A 24 7.28 -2.12 3.92
C PHE A 24 7.96 -3.50 3.93
N SER A 25 9.29 -3.56 3.83
CA SER A 25 10.01 -4.83 3.88
C SER A 25 10.13 -5.41 5.29
N GLU A 26 10.06 -4.56 6.32
CA GLU A 26 10.12 -4.95 7.74
C GLU A 26 8.73 -5.23 8.34
N SER A 27 7.64 -5.04 7.58
CA SER A 27 6.28 -5.30 8.06
C SER A 27 6.10 -6.79 8.39
N GLU A 28 5.44 -7.06 9.51
CA GLU A 28 5.03 -8.42 9.85
C GLU A 28 4.01 -8.92 8.84
N LYS A 29 4.26 -10.12 8.32
CA LYS A 29 3.37 -10.75 7.35
C LYS A 29 3.27 -12.25 7.57
N LEU A 30 2.09 -12.77 7.34
CA LEU A 30 1.76 -14.19 7.32
C LEU A 30 1.28 -14.55 5.92
N GLU A 31 1.91 -15.53 5.31
CA GLU A 31 1.57 -16.05 3.99
C GLU A 31 1.19 -17.52 4.11
N GLN A 32 0.04 -17.91 3.58
CA GLN A 32 -0.46 -19.27 3.63
C GLN A 32 -1.09 -19.68 2.31
N PHE A 33 -0.83 -20.93 1.90
CA PHE A 33 -1.55 -21.58 0.82
C PHE A 33 -2.71 -22.39 1.39
N MET A 34 -3.89 -22.17 0.89
CA MET A 34 -5.12 -22.76 1.39
C MET A 34 -5.96 -23.34 0.25
N THR A 35 -6.79 -24.28 0.61
CA THR A 35 -7.74 -24.89 -0.30
C THR A 35 -9.11 -24.86 0.36
N VAL A 36 -10.08 -24.29 -0.31
CA VAL A 36 -11.46 -24.21 0.16
C VAL A 36 -12.38 -24.98 -0.78
N THR A 37 -13.36 -25.65 -0.21
CA THR A 37 -14.46 -26.30 -0.95
C THR A 37 -15.71 -25.41 -0.91
N GLN A 38 -16.74 -25.83 -1.60
CA GLN A 38 -17.99 -25.11 -1.72
C GLN A 38 -18.54 -24.62 -0.37
N THR A 39 -18.84 -23.33 -0.28
CA THR A 39 -19.46 -22.65 0.88
C THR A 39 -18.71 -22.77 2.21
N GLU A 40 -17.51 -23.32 2.21
CA GLU A 40 -16.65 -23.30 3.39
C GLU A 40 -16.02 -21.92 3.57
N SER A 41 -15.71 -21.62 4.81
CA SER A 41 -15.01 -20.39 5.19
C SER A 41 -13.70 -20.75 5.84
N ASP A 42 -12.64 -20.12 5.38
CA ASP A 42 -11.33 -20.19 6.03
C ASP A 42 -11.10 -18.93 6.86
N GLU A 43 -10.49 -19.13 8.02
CA GLU A 43 -10.20 -18.06 8.96
C GLU A 43 -8.71 -17.95 9.20
N ILE A 44 -8.19 -16.73 9.10
CA ILE A 44 -6.78 -16.43 9.38
C ILE A 44 -6.75 -15.26 10.34
N SER A 45 -5.97 -15.41 11.41
CA SER A 45 -5.85 -14.40 12.45
C SER A 45 -4.41 -13.91 12.59
N LEU A 46 -4.25 -12.59 12.76
CA LEU A 46 -2.98 -11.95 13.04
C LEU A 46 -3.19 -10.87 14.10
N TYR A 47 -2.18 -10.65 14.93
CA TYR A 47 -2.17 -9.55 15.90
C TYR A 47 -1.77 -8.26 15.18
N PHE A 48 -2.52 -7.17 15.43
CA PHE A 48 -2.22 -5.82 14.94
C PHE A 48 -2.16 -4.84 16.10
N GLU A 49 -1.36 -3.79 15.94
CA GLU A 49 -1.31 -2.68 16.90
C GLU A 49 -2.20 -1.53 16.44
N ALA A 50 -2.78 -0.80 17.41
CA ALA A 50 -3.59 0.37 17.11
C ALA A 50 -2.78 1.43 16.34
N GLY A 51 -3.32 1.91 15.23
CA GLY A 51 -2.66 2.84 14.33
C GLY A 51 -1.91 2.17 13.17
N ASP A 52 -1.86 0.84 13.14
CA ASP A 52 -1.37 0.11 11.97
C ASP A 52 -2.30 0.27 10.77
N ILE A 53 -1.72 0.12 9.59
CA ILE A 53 -2.46 -0.13 8.36
C ILE A 53 -2.34 -1.62 8.09
N GLY A 54 -3.44 -2.34 8.29
CA GLY A 54 -3.54 -3.74 7.93
C GLY A 54 -3.77 -3.92 6.43
N TYR A 55 -3.30 -5.03 5.88
CA TYR A 55 -3.64 -5.43 4.51
C TYR A 55 -3.85 -6.92 4.41
N HIS A 56 -4.64 -7.32 3.44
CA HIS A 56 -4.67 -8.70 2.96
C HIS A 56 -4.56 -8.72 1.44
N LYS A 57 -3.82 -9.69 0.95
CA LYS A 57 -3.69 -10.01 -0.47
C LYS A 57 -4.20 -11.43 -0.66
N VAL A 58 -5.12 -11.62 -1.58
CA VAL A 58 -5.64 -12.93 -1.98
C VAL A 58 -5.29 -13.15 -3.44
N THR A 59 -4.67 -14.29 -3.74
CA THR A 59 -4.35 -14.73 -5.10
C THR A 59 -5.00 -16.07 -5.37
N ILE A 60 -5.97 -16.12 -6.27
CA ILE A 60 -6.65 -17.34 -6.68
C ILE A 60 -5.83 -18.00 -7.79
N LEU A 61 -5.38 -19.24 -7.57
CA LEU A 61 -4.45 -19.89 -8.50
C LEU A 61 -5.12 -20.22 -9.83
N GLU A 62 -6.31 -20.82 -9.78
CA GLU A 62 -7.13 -21.18 -10.95
C GLU A 62 -8.44 -20.38 -10.90
N PHE A 63 -8.40 -19.13 -11.40
CA PHE A 63 -9.56 -18.24 -11.37
C PHE A 63 -10.49 -18.51 -12.55
N ASP A 64 -11.72 -18.95 -12.23
CA ASP A 64 -12.80 -19.28 -13.17
C ASP A 64 -13.87 -18.18 -13.32
N GLY A 65 -13.66 -17.03 -12.69
CA GLY A 65 -14.63 -15.93 -12.61
C GLY A 65 -15.43 -15.89 -11.31
N GLN A 66 -15.29 -16.89 -10.45
CA GLN A 66 -15.85 -16.90 -9.10
C GLN A 66 -14.74 -16.58 -8.09
N GLY A 67 -15.10 -16.00 -6.96
CA GLY A 67 -14.13 -15.51 -6.00
C GLY A 67 -14.57 -15.75 -4.57
N PHE A 68 -14.28 -14.79 -3.71
CA PHE A 68 -14.56 -14.86 -2.29
C PHE A 68 -15.42 -13.70 -1.82
N PHE A 69 -16.28 -13.97 -0.83
CA PHE A 69 -16.73 -12.94 0.09
C PHE A 69 -15.71 -12.87 1.22
N TYR A 70 -15.19 -11.69 1.54
CA TYR A 70 -14.31 -11.49 2.68
C TYR A 70 -14.98 -10.68 3.75
N ARG A 71 -14.62 -10.94 5.00
CA ARG A 71 -14.98 -10.18 6.20
C ARG A 71 -13.75 -10.10 7.10
N ILE A 72 -13.54 -8.94 7.70
CA ILE A 72 -12.49 -8.71 8.68
C ILE A 72 -13.16 -8.29 9.97
N ASP A 73 -12.93 -9.07 11.02
CA ASP A 73 -13.42 -8.79 12.35
C ASP A 73 -12.24 -8.38 13.25
N ASP A 74 -12.46 -7.43 14.14
CA ASP A 74 -11.49 -7.01 15.15
C ASP A 74 -11.47 -7.93 16.38
N GLY A 75 -10.66 -7.59 17.39
CA GLY A 75 -10.55 -8.38 18.63
C GLY A 75 -11.84 -8.45 19.47
N ASN A 76 -12.82 -7.61 19.20
CA ASN A 76 -14.13 -7.61 19.83
C ASN A 76 -15.20 -8.32 18.98
N TYR A 77 -14.80 -8.91 17.85
CA TYR A 77 -15.68 -9.51 16.83
C TYR A 77 -16.57 -8.51 16.10
N ASP A 78 -16.19 -7.22 16.13
CA ASP A 78 -16.87 -6.22 15.33
C ASP A 78 -16.30 -6.21 13.89
N THR A 79 -17.20 -6.23 12.90
CA THR A 79 -16.78 -6.23 11.51
C THR A 79 -16.29 -4.85 11.10
N ILE A 80 -14.98 -4.74 10.80
CA ILE A 80 -14.34 -3.49 10.38
C ILE A 80 -14.31 -3.33 8.85
N SER A 81 -14.31 -4.44 8.11
CA SER A 81 -14.34 -4.42 6.63
C SER A 81 -14.98 -5.67 6.09
N LYS A 82 -15.68 -5.55 4.94
CA LYS A 82 -16.23 -6.68 4.20
C LYS A 82 -16.42 -6.34 2.74
N GLY A 83 -16.44 -7.34 1.87
CA GLY A 83 -16.68 -7.15 0.45
C GLY A 83 -16.49 -8.41 -0.39
N LEU A 84 -16.43 -8.21 -1.70
CA LEU A 84 -16.24 -9.27 -2.68
C LEU A 84 -14.87 -9.17 -3.33
N ILE A 85 -14.26 -10.32 -3.57
CA ILE A 85 -13.06 -10.51 -4.38
C ILE A 85 -13.50 -11.29 -5.62
N GLN A 86 -13.50 -10.61 -6.77
CA GLN A 86 -13.94 -11.16 -8.06
C GLN A 86 -12.85 -11.02 -9.13
N THR A 87 -11.60 -11.09 -8.69
CA THR A 87 -10.41 -10.96 -9.54
C THR A 87 -9.39 -12.02 -9.13
N LYS A 88 -8.55 -12.43 -10.07
CA LYS A 88 -7.48 -13.40 -9.81
C LYS A 88 -6.57 -12.97 -8.64
N MET A 89 -6.34 -11.67 -8.48
CA MET A 89 -5.57 -11.10 -7.36
C MET A 89 -6.28 -9.87 -6.84
N SER A 90 -6.37 -9.75 -5.52
CA SER A 90 -6.95 -8.59 -4.82
C SER A 90 -6.09 -8.23 -3.63
N ILE A 91 -5.81 -6.93 -3.48
CA ILE A 91 -5.16 -6.37 -2.30
C ILE A 91 -6.12 -5.37 -1.69
N ARG A 92 -6.33 -5.46 -0.38
CA ARG A 92 -7.20 -4.54 0.37
C ARG A 92 -6.47 -4.07 1.61
N TYR A 93 -6.69 -2.83 1.97
CA TYR A 93 -6.16 -2.18 3.17
C TYR A 93 -7.28 -1.85 4.12
N PHE A 94 -6.98 -1.85 5.42
CA PHE A 94 -7.92 -1.47 6.48
C PHE A 94 -7.18 -0.78 7.62
N ASP A 95 -7.86 0.14 8.30
CA ASP A 95 -7.31 0.86 9.45
C ASP A 95 -7.52 0.05 10.73
N VAL A 96 -6.46 -0.13 11.50
CA VAL A 96 -6.49 -0.79 12.81
C VAL A 96 -6.70 0.28 13.88
N LYS A 97 -7.90 0.33 14.46
CA LYS A 97 -8.26 1.32 15.48
C LYS A 97 -7.86 0.89 16.89
N GLU A 98 -7.90 -0.40 17.16
CA GLU A 98 -7.61 -1.00 18.46
C GLU A 98 -6.63 -2.15 18.32
N SER A 99 -5.70 -2.26 19.27
CA SER A 99 -4.74 -3.37 19.27
C SER A 99 -5.44 -4.67 19.63
N GLY A 100 -5.13 -5.75 18.92
CA GLY A 100 -5.70 -7.05 19.18
C GLY A 100 -5.57 -8.01 18.02
N ILE A 101 -6.14 -9.20 18.20
CA ILE A 101 -6.22 -10.21 17.15
C ILE A 101 -7.34 -9.82 16.18
N HIS A 102 -7.00 -9.64 14.92
CA HIS A 102 -7.97 -9.44 13.84
C HIS A 102 -8.07 -10.72 13.03
N THR A 103 -9.30 -11.09 12.68
CA THR A 103 -9.58 -12.32 11.92
C THR A 103 -10.12 -11.98 10.55
N ILE A 104 -9.48 -12.49 9.52
CA ILE A 104 -9.94 -12.40 8.13
C ILE A 104 -10.62 -13.71 7.80
N ILE A 105 -11.87 -13.62 7.39
CA ILE A 105 -12.73 -14.74 7.02
C ILE A 105 -12.96 -14.66 5.52
N LEU A 106 -12.60 -15.72 4.81
CA LEU A 106 -12.82 -15.88 3.37
C LEU A 106 -13.85 -16.99 3.14
N THR A 107 -14.97 -16.63 2.54
CA THR A 107 -16.01 -17.58 2.16
C THR A 107 -16.01 -17.77 0.65
N SER A 108 -15.83 -19.01 0.19
CA SER A 108 -15.85 -19.32 -1.24
C SER A 108 -17.24 -19.09 -1.85
N LEU A 109 -17.26 -18.46 -3.02
CA LEU A 109 -18.46 -18.31 -3.85
C LEU A 109 -18.51 -19.36 -4.97
N SER A 110 -17.44 -20.15 -5.13
CA SER A 110 -17.38 -21.24 -6.12
C SER A 110 -18.08 -22.48 -5.62
N GLN A 111 -18.65 -23.23 -6.56
CA GLN A 111 -19.18 -24.58 -6.30
C GLN A 111 -18.09 -25.64 -6.39
N GLU A 112 -16.95 -25.30 -6.93
CA GLU A 112 -15.79 -26.17 -7.08
C GLU A 112 -14.72 -25.87 -6.04
N LYS A 113 -13.82 -26.85 -5.85
CA LYS A 113 -12.64 -26.67 -5.02
C LYS A 113 -11.77 -25.55 -5.59
N MET A 114 -11.32 -24.63 -4.72
CA MET A 114 -10.52 -23.48 -5.11
C MET A 114 -9.23 -23.43 -4.29
N ASP A 115 -8.10 -23.39 -4.99
CA ASP A 115 -6.80 -23.23 -4.39
C ASP A 115 -6.40 -21.74 -4.46
N TYR A 116 -5.95 -21.20 -3.33
CA TYR A 116 -5.57 -19.81 -3.23
C TYR A 116 -4.43 -19.57 -2.24
N GLU A 117 -3.76 -18.48 -2.43
CA GLU A 117 -2.73 -17.94 -1.54
C GLU A 117 -3.28 -16.69 -0.86
N ILE A 118 -3.14 -16.62 0.46
CA ILE A 118 -3.44 -15.41 1.22
C ILE A 118 -2.19 -14.93 1.93
N GLU A 119 -1.94 -13.63 1.81
CA GLU A 119 -0.93 -12.90 2.55
C GLU A 119 -1.64 -11.83 3.39
N ILE A 120 -1.35 -11.81 4.69
CA ILE A 120 -1.85 -10.82 5.64
C ILE A 120 -0.64 -10.14 6.26
N GLY A 121 -0.71 -8.83 6.42
CA GLY A 121 0.36 -8.09 7.08
C GLY A 121 -0.11 -6.76 7.63
N SER A 122 0.76 -6.16 8.43
CA SER A 122 0.57 -4.81 8.93
C SER A 122 1.77 -3.95 8.61
N THR A 123 1.53 -2.66 8.51
CA THR A 123 2.58 -1.67 8.42
C THR A 123 2.29 -0.55 9.41
N ASP A 124 3.26 -0.27 10.29
CA ASP A 124 3.18 0.82 11.26
C ASP A 124 3.09 2.17 10.51
N SER A 125 1.94 2.82 10.60
CA SER A 125 1.68 4.10 9.94
C SER A 125 2.64 5.21 10.39
N ASN A 126 3.11 5.16 11.65
CA ASN A 126 4.04 6.14 12.19
C ASN A 126 5.42 6.00 11.54
N LYS A 127 5.85 4.77 11.26
CA LYS A 127 7.12 4.52 10.57
C LYS A 127 7.10 5.01 9.12
N ILE A 128 5.94 4.95 8.45
CA ILE A 128 5.77 5.46 7.08
C ILE A 128 5.79 6.99 7.04
N MET A 129 5.26 7.66 8.07
CA MET A 129 5.08 9.11 8.08
C MET A 129 6.41 9.86 7.87
N ILE A 130 7.50 9.39 8.46
CA ILE A 130 8.82 10.03 8.35
C ILE A 130 9.36 9.99 6.92
N PRO A 131 9.53 8.82 6.26
CA PRO A 131 10.05 8.77 4.90
C PRO A 131 9.09 9.41 3.88
N ALA A 132 7.77 9.29 4.07
CA ALA A 132 6.79 9.96 3.23
C ALA A 132 6.89 11.49 3.35
N GLY A 133 7.09 12.02 4.56
CA GLY A 133 7.32 13.44 4.79
C GLY A 133 8.58 13.95 4.10
N ILE A 134 9.69 13.22 4.18
CA ILE A 134 10.94 13.55 3.48
C ILE A 134 10.73 13.57 1.95
N MET A 135 10.03 12.56 1.42
CA MET A 135 9.71 12.47 -0.02
C MET A 135 8.82 13.63 -0.46
N PHE A 136 7.82 14.01 0.34
CA PHE A 136 6.93 15.13 0.07
C PHE A 136 7.68 16.46 0.02
N VAL A 137 8.56 16.74 0.99
CA VAL A 137 9.41 17.94 1.00
C VAL A 137 10.33 17.95 -0.22
N GLY A 138 10.95 16.83 -0.57
CA GLY A 138 11.75 16.68 -1.79
C GLY A 138 10.95 17.00 -3.05
N GLY A 139 9.72 16.54 -3.15
CA GLY A 139 8.79 16.82 -4.25
C GLY A 139 8.44 18.29 -4.39
N LEU A 140 8.11 18.98 -3.28
CA LEU A 140 7.84 20.42 -3.27
C LEU A 140 9.05 21.22 -3.71
N LEU A 141 10.26 20.90 -3.21
CA LEU A 141 11.50 21.55 -3.62
C LEU A 141 11.81 21.33 -5.11
N LEU A 142 11.51 20.14 -5.64
CA LEU A 142 11.69 19.84 -7.06
C LEU A 142 10.76 20.69 -7.93
N LEU A 143 9.49 20.79 -7.57
CA LEU A 143 8.53 21.65 -8.26
C LEU A 143 8.95 23.11 -8.24
N PHE A 144 9.35 23.61 -7.07
CA PHE A 144 9.81 25.00 -6.93
C PHE A 144 11.04 25.30 -7.79
N THR A 145 12.06 24.43 -7.75
CA THR A 145 13.29 24.63 -8.52
C THR A 145 13.07 24.51 -10.02
N SER A 146 12.16 23.62 -10.45
CA SER A 146 11.76 23.48 -11.85
C SER A 146 11.02 24.73 -12.34
N PHE A 147 10.11 25.25 -11.55
CA PHE A 147 9.40 26.50 -11.85
C PHE A 147 10.35 27.69 -12.00
N MET A 148 11.32 27.84 -11.07
CA MET A 148 12.31 28.91 -11.13
C MET A 148 13.19 28.80 -12.38
N LYS A 149 13.59 27.60 -12.79
CA LYS A 149 14.33 27.39 -14.04
C LYS A 149 13.51 27.79 -15.26
N LEU A 150 12.25 27.39 -15.34
CA LEU A 150 11.35 27.74 -16.44
C LEU A 150 11.14 29.27 -16.54
N LYS A 151 10.97 29.92 -15.41
CA LYS A 151 10.82 31.38 -15.35
C LYS A 151 12.08 32.08 -15.89
N ASN A 152 13.26 31.65 -15.45
CA ASN A 152 14.53 32.26 -15.89
C ASN A 152 14.80 31.99 -17.37
N TYR A 153 14.45 30.81 -17.88
CA TYR A 153 14.61 30.46 -19.29
C TYR A 153 13.77 31.37 -20.21
N ARG A 154 12.57 31.77 -19.78
CA ARG A 154 11.74 32.72 -20.55
C ARG A 154 12.30 34.15 -20.58
N ILE A 155 13.10 34.54 -19.60
CA ILE A 155 13.71 35.89 -19.52
C ILE A 155 14.96 35.95 -20.38
N GLU A 156 15.67 34.83 -20.59
CA GLU A 156 16.91 34.74 -21.36
C GLU A 156 16.71 34.54 -22.88
N GLN A 157 15.48 34.35 -23.35
CA GLN A 157 15.24 34.39 -24.80
C GLN A 157 15.33 35.85 -25.27
N PRO A 158 16.37 36.22 -26.06
CA PRO A 158 16.39 37.53 -26.68
C PRO A 158 15.17 37.62 -27.60
N ASP A 159 14.50 38.77 -27.56
CA ASP A 159 13.57 39.15 -28.60
C ASP A 159 14.33 39.09 -29.93
N GLU A 160 14.17 37.99 -30.67
CA GLU A 160 14.54 37.95 -32.07
C GLU A 160 13.66 38.92 -32.82
N ASN A 161 14.12 40.16 -32.78
CA ASN A 161 13.42 41.24 -33.33
C ASN A 161 13.78 41.56 -34.71
N ILE A 162 12.84 41.48 -35.54
CA ILE A 162 12.38 42.56 -36.40
C ILE A 162 13.55 43.39 -37.00
N LYS A 163 13.89 43.04 -38.20
CA LYS A 163 14.20 43.96 -39.27
C LYS A 163 13.52 43.53 -40.56
#